data_43aa1e2734555e623aaf7c60afd1dedd
#
_entry.id   43aa1e2734555e623aaf7c60afd1dedd
#
_cell.length_a   1.000
_cell.length_b   1.000
_cell.length_c   1.000
_cell.angle_alpha   90.00
_cell.angle_beta   90.00
_cell.angle_gamma   90.00
#
_symmetry.space_group_name_H-M   'P 1'
#
loop_
_entity.id
_entity.type
_entity.pdbx_description
1 polymer ?
#
loop_
_entity_poly.entity_id
_entity_poly.type
_entity_poly.pdbx_seq_one_letter_code
_entity_poly.pdbx_strand_id
1 'polypeptide(L)'
;MRKEELLQKLRANTKVQYDMPAMDDLLGITYADAYQQFVEMTKTVGGRIVEARKTDDLNQIIRNLYPNAKIFASNLPYISIAQRNPDTVEEAQDLNGTDVGIVEGQLGVAENACIWVPQTMKEKAVCFISEYLVIILDKQNVVNNMHEAYRRIEMDPRYNFGTFISGPSKTADIEQALVMGAQAARGVTVLVLS
;
A
#
# COMPACT_ATOMS: atom_id res chain seq x y z
N MET A 1 -12.98 11.68 -31.13
CA MET A 1 -14.21 11.56 -30.31
C MET A 1 -13.91 12.20 -28.98
N ARG A 2 -14.71 13.16 -28.55
CA ARG A 2 -14.54 13.83 -27.26
C ARG A 2 -15.00 12.89 -26.13
N LYS A 3 -14.48 13.09 -24.92
CA LYS A 3 -14.82 12.27 -23.73
C LYS A 3 -16.35 12.22 -23.50
N GLU A 4 -17.00 13.37 -23.60
CA GLU A 4 -18.44 13.50 -23.40
C GLU A 4 -19.23 12.71 -24.43
N GLU A 5 -18.83 12.71 -25.70
CA GLU A 5 -19.47 11.93 -26.77
C GLU A 5 -19.33 10.43 -26.54
N LEU A 6 -18.16 9.99 -26.05
CA LEU A 6 -17.93 8.59 -25.67
C LEU A 6 -18.85 8.18 -24.52
N LEU A 7 -18.88 8.99 -23.45
CA LEU A 7 -19.72 8.70 -22.29
C LEU A 7 -21.22 8.70 -22.63
N GLN A 8 -21.69 9.59 -23.53
CA GLN A 8 -23.06 9.58 -24.01
C GLN A 8 -23.37 8.30 -24.79
N LYS A 9 -22.48 7.85 -25.68
CA LYS A 9 -22.66 6.59 -26.41
C LYS A 9 -22.70 5.37 -25.48
N LEU A 10 -21.83 5.34 -24.46
CA LEU A 10 -21.83 4.26 -23.47
C LEU A 10 -23.14 4.23 -22.67
N ARG A 11 -23.62 5.39 -22.21
CA ARG A 11 -24.92 5.49 -21.50
C ARG A 11 -26.09 5.10 -22.39
N ALA A 12 -26.10 5.50 -23.66
CA ALA A 12 -27.16 5.15 -24.61
C ALA A 12 -27.21 3.64 -24.91
N ASN A 13 -26.08 2.94 -24.78
CA ASN A 13 -26.01 1.49 -24.97
C ASN A 13 -26.38 0.69 -23.70
N THR A 14 -26.51 1.34 -22.54
CA THR A 14 -26.98 0.70 -21.31
C THR A 14 -28.50 0.55 -21.37
N LYS A 15 -28.98 -0.60 -21.81
CA LYS A 15 -30.43 -0.88 -22.05
C LYS A 15 -31.20 -1.16 -20.77
N VAL A 16 -30.52 -1.68 -19.74
CA VAL A 16 -31.11 -2.01 -18.45
C VAL A 16 -30.19 -1.51 -17.36
N GLN A 17 -30.75 -0.80 -16.40
CA GLN A 17 -30.03 -0.37 -15.19
C GLN A 17 -30.53 -1.24 -14.04
N TYR A 18 -29.59 -1.87 -13.35
CA TYR A 18 -29.85 -2.61 -12.14
C TYR A 18 -29.33 -1.82 -10.95
N ASP A 19 -30.08 -1.82 -9.87
CA ASP A 19 -29.59 -1.29 -8.61
C ASP A 19 -28.46 -2.17 -8.08
N MET A 20 -27.50 -1.54 -7.40
CA MET A 20 -26.44 -2.28 -6.72
C MET A 20 -27.08 -3.17 -5.64
N PRO A 21 -26.79 -4.47 -5.60
CA PRO A 21 -27.32 -5.33 -4.56
C PRO A 21 -26.90 -4.84 -3.17
N ALA A 22 -27.74 -5.08 -2.16
CA ALA A 22 -27.39 -4.81 -0.78
C ALA A 22 -26.15 -5.63 -0.39
N MET A 23 -25.09 -4.95 0.05
CA MET A 23 -23.82 -5.57 0.42
C MET A 23 -23.72 -5.80 1.94
N ASP A 24 -24.72 -5.37 2.71
CA ASP A 24 -24.68 -5.40 4.18
C ASP A 24 -24.75 -6.83 4.75
N ASP A 25 -25.36 -7.75 4.00
CA ASP A 25 -25.50 -9.16 4.38
C ASP A 25 -24.30 -10.02 3.94
N LEU A 26 -23.32 -9.46 3.23
CA LEU A 26 -22.12 -10.20 2.87
C LEU A 26 -21.23 -10.41 4.09
N LEU A 27 -21.31 -11.62 4.63
CA LEU A 27 -20.42 -12.06 5.70
C LEU A 27 -19.14 -12.59 5.05
N GLY A 28 -18.05 -11.83 5.21
CA GLY A 28 -16.72 -12.27 4.82
C GLY A 28 -16.15 -13.25 5.85
N ILE A 29 -15.01 -13.85 5.52
CA ILE A 29 -14.26 -14.70 6.46
C ILE A 29 -13.83 -13.88 7.68
N THR A 30 -13.90 -14.48 8.86
CA THR A 30 -13.43 -13.90 10.12
C THR A 30 -12.44 -14.82 10.80
N TYR A 31 -11.50 -14.25 11.54
CA TYR A 31 -10.45 -14.98 12.26
C TYR A 31 -10.56 -14.72 13.75
N ALA A 32 -10.19 -15.71 14.57
CA ALA A 32 -10.16 -15.57 16.03
C ALA A 32 -9.16 -14.47 16.45
N ASP A 33 -8.05 -14.34 15.73
CA ASP A 33 -7.06 -13.27 15.84
C ASP A 33 -6.70 -12.78 14.43
N ALA A 34 -7.34 -11.70 14.00
CA ALA A 34 -7.09 -11.10 12.68
C ALA A 34 -5.65 -10.61 12.53
N TYR A 35 -5.04 -10.10 13.61
CA TYR A 35 -3.65 -9.64 13.55
C TYR A 35 -2.66 -10.79 13.34
N GLN A 36 -2.80 -11.88 14.09
CA GLN A 36 -1.95 -13.06 13.92
C GLN A 36 -2.09 -13.63 12.50
N GLN A 37 -3.30 -13.71 11.98
CA GLN A 37 -3.57 -14.11 10.59
C GLN A 37 -2.89 -13.16 9.58
N PHE A 38 -2.96 -11.85 9.80
CA PHE A 38 -2.28 -10.85 8.97
C PHE A 38 -0.76 -11.06 8.95
N VAL A 39 -0.16 -11.34 10.11
CA VAL A 39 1.27 -11.63 10.23
C VAL A 39 1.67 -12.86 9.42
N GLU A 40 0.91 -13.96 9.54
CA GLU A 40 1.17 -15.21 8.83
C GLU A 40 1.01 -15.02 7.31
N MET A 41 -0.06 -14.36 6.89
CA MET A 41 -0.31 -14.10 5.49
C MET A 41 0.74 -13.16 4.89
N THR A 42 1.17 -12.13 5.62
CA THR A 42 2.24 -11.23 5.17
C THR A 42 3.54 -11.98 4.89
N LYS A 43 3.92 -12.93 5.74
CA LYS A 43 5.08 -13.81 5.51
C LYS A 43 4.87 -14.72 4.30
N THR A 44 3.67 -15.27 4.15
CA THR A 44 3.30 -16.16 3.03
C THR A 44 3.42 -15.44 1.69
N VAL A 45 3.02 -14.19 1.59
CA VAL A 45 3.18 -13.39 0.36
C VAL A 45 4.61 -12.84 0.19
N GLY A 46 5.53 -13.16 1.10
CA GLY A 46 6.95 -12.77 1.02
C GLY A 46 7.25 -11.39 1.58
N GLY A 47 6.33 -10.79 2.31
CA GLY A 47 6.56 -9.57 3.10
C GLY A 47 7.27 -9.86 4.43
N ARG A 48 7.78 -8.82 5.06
CA ARG A 48 8.40 -8.86 6.39
C ARG A 48 7.56 -8.07 7.38
N ILE A 49 7.35 -8.61 8.58
CA ILE A 49 6.74 -7.89 9.71
C ILE A 49 7.82 -7.48 10.71
N VAL A 50 7.73 -6.26 11.19
CA VAL A 50 8.50 -5.74 12.31
C VAL A 50 7.53 -5.03 13.24
N GLU A 51 7.54 -5.40 14.51
CA GLU A 51 6.71 -4.76 15.53
C GLU A 51 7.51 -3.68 16.26
N ALA A 52 6.87 -2.55 16.54
CA ALA A 52 7.43 -1.46 17.34
C ALA A 52 6.31 -0.79 18.15
N ARG A 53 6.71 -0.10 19.20
CA ARG A 53 5.77 0.77 19.95
C ARG A 53 5.74 2.15 19.31
N LYS A 54 4.63 2.86 19.45
CA LYS A 54 4.49 4.26 18.98
C LYS A 54 5.53 5.21 19.57
N THR A 55 6.14 4.84 20.71
CA THR A 55 7.17 5.60 21.41
C THR A 55 8.60 5.28 20.96
N ASP A 56 8.80 4.24 20.16
CA ASP A 56 10.13 3.82 19.72
C ASP A 56 10.64 4.73 18.59
N ASP A 57 11.97 4.86 18.47
CA ASP A 57 12.59 5.60 17.38
C ASP A 57 12.48 4.83 16.05
N LEU A 58 11.46 5.15 15.28
CA LEU A 58 11.20 4.50 13.98
C LEU A 58 12.34 4.75 12.99
N ASN A 59 13.00 5.91 13.05
CA ASN A 59 14.12 6.24 12.19
C ASN A 59 15.30 5.29 12.42
N GLN A 60 15.62 5.04 13.70
CA GLN A 60 16.67 4.10 14.06
C GLN A 60 16.30 2.65 13.67
N ILE A 61 15.06 2.25 13.89
CA ILE A 61 14.58 0.92 13.49
C ILE A 61 14.73 0.73 11.98
N ILE A 62 14.27 1.68 11.17
CA ILE A 62 14.33 1.58 9.71
C ILE A 62 15.80 1.58 9.22
N ARG A 63 16.67 2.41 9.78
CA ARG A 63 18.10 2.37 9.47
C ARG A 63 18.75 1.02 9.75
N ASN A 64 18.40 0.39 10.88
CA ASN A 64 18.92 -0.92 11.25
C ASN A 64 18.40 -2.04 10.33
N LEU A 65 17.17 -1.90 9.82
CA LEU A 65 16.60 -2.85 8.85
C LEU A 65 17.26 -2.77 7.47
N TYR A 66 17.74 -1.58 7.09
CA TYR A 66 18.34 -1.29 5.79
C TYR A 66 19.69 -0.57 5.94
N PRO A 67 20.71 -1.25 6.52
CA PRO A 67 22.00 -0.61 6.85
C PRO A 67 22.79 -0.13 5.64
N ASN A 68 22.53 -0.70 4.46
CA ASN A 68 23.21 -0.34 3.21
C ASN A 68 22.43 0.71 2.38
N ALA A 69 21.20 1.05 2.78
CA ALA A 69 20.40 2.06 2.09
C ALA A 69 21.00 3.45 2.30
N LYS A 70 21.09 4.21 1.22
CA LYS A 70 21.64 5.57 1.20
C LYS A 70 20.54 6.62 1.03
N ILE A 71 19.52 6.28 0.24
CA ILE A 71 18.46 7.22 -0.16
C ILE A 71 17.12 6.70 0.36
N PHE A 72 16.58 7.42 1.32
CA PHE A 72 15.23 7.20 1.86
C PHE A 72 14.29 8.27 1.32
N ALA A 73 13.05 7.90 1.04
CA ALA A 73 12.01 8.82 0.60
C ALA A 73 10.76 8.69 1.47
N SER A 74 10.26 9.82 1.97
CA SER A 74 9.02 9.90 2.75
C SER A 74 8.51 11.32 2.82
N ASN A 75 7.18 11.49 2.92
CA ASN A 75 6.56 12.77 3.28
C ASN A 75 6.09 12.81 4.74
N LEU A 76 6.30 11.74 5.49
CA LEU A 76 5.88 11.64 6.88
C LEU A 76 6.75 12.54 7.77
N PRO A 77 6.18 13.51 8.51
CA PRO A 77 6.96 14.53 9.21
C PRO A 77 7.82 13.97 10.34
N TYR A 78 7.50 12.79 10.85
CA TYR A 78 8.26 12.10 11.90
C TYR A 78 9.37 11.18 11.35
N ILE A 79 9.49 11.06 10.03
CA ILE A 79 10.57 10.33 9.36
C ILE A 79 11.67 11.32 8.94
N SER A 80 12.63 11.53 9.84
CA SER A 80 13.72 12.49 9.65
C SER A 80 14.90 11.97 8.82
N ILE A 81 14.95 10.65 8.57
CA ILE A 81 16.01 10.03 7.77
C ILE A 81 15.82 10.18 6.26
N ALA A 82 14.68 10.66 5.80
CA ALA A 82 14.38 10.81 4.38
C ALA A 82 15.15 11.98 3.76
N GLN A 83 15.87 11.71 2.67
CA GLN A 83 16.54 12.72 1.85
C GLN A 83 15.65 13.25 0.73
N ARG A 84 14.63 12.45 0.34
CA ARG A 84 13.68 12.82 -0.69
C ARG A 84 12.27 12.89 -0.10
N ASN A 85 11.54 13.93 -0.50
CA ASN A 85 10.17 14.09 -0.08
C ASN A 85 9.26 14.08 -1.33
N PRO A 86 8.34 13.09 -1.46
CA PRO A 86 7.44 12.98 -2.60
C PRO A 86 6.47 14.16 -2.76
N ASP A 87 6.38 15.07 -1.78
CA ASP A 87 5.58 16.29 -1.90
C ASP A 87 6.36 17.46 -2.55
N THR A 88 7.71 17.43 -2.50
CA THR A 88 8.56 18.55 -2.91
C THR A 88 9.41 18.29 -4.16
N VAL A 89 9.49 17.05 -4.63
CA VAL A 89 10.15 16.75 -5.91
C VAL A 89 9.38 17.38 -7.07
N GLU A 90 10.08 17.78 -8.13
CA GLU A 90 9.45 18.41 -9.30
C GLU A 90 8.63 17.40 -10.08
N GLU A 91 9.20 16.24 -10.37
CA GLU A 91 8.60 15.14 -11.14
C GLU A 91 8.76 13.79 -10.42
N ALA A 92 7.90 12.83 -10.78
CA ALA A 92 7.95 11.46 -10.24
C ALA A 92 9.29 10.78 -10.47
N GLN A 93 9.99 11.09 -11.59
CA GLN A 93 11.29 10.54 -11.94
C GLN A 93 12.40 10.94 -10.95
N ASP A 94 12.26 12.06 -10.24
CA ASP A 94 13.23 12.51 -9.23
C ASP A 94 13.32 11.55 -8.04
N LEU A 95 12.31 10.68 -7.89
CA LEU A 95 12.33 9.59 -6.92
C LEU A 95 13.10 8.36 -7.40
N ASN A 96 13.56 8.32 -8.65
CA ASN A 96 14.31 7.18 -9.17
C ASN A 96 15.65 6.99 -8.42
N GLY A 97 15.98 5.74 -8.12
CA GLY A 97 17.15 5.41 -7.30
C GLY A 97 16.91 5.61 -5.79
N THR A 98 15.65 5.65 -5.36
CA THR A 98 15.31 5.55 -3.93
C THR A 98 15.49 4.12 -3.46
N ASP A 99 16.35 3.92 -2.45
CA ASP A 99 16.59 2.60 -1.87
C ASP A 99 15.38 2.15 -1.04
N VAL A 100 14.83 3.05 -0.20
CA VAL A 100 13.71 2.74 0.70
C VAL A 100 12.67 3.85 0.65
N GLY A 101 11.47 3.52 0.16
CA GLY A 101 10.27 4.34 0.34
C GLY A 101 9.59 4.04 1.67
N ILE A 102 9.14 5.06 2.38
CA ILE A 102 8.45 4.91 3.66
C ILE A 102 7.12 5.64 3.59
N VAL A 103 6.05 4.89 3.75
CA VAL A 103 4.66 5.39 3.65
C VAL A 103 3.81 4.89 4.80
N GLU A 104 2.66 5.51 5.00
CA GLU A 104 1.68 5.06 5.99
C GLU A 104 0.56 4.26 5.33
N GLY A 105 0.24 3.09 5.92
CA GLY A 105 -0.92 2.29 5.58
C GLY A 105 -2.07 2.59 6.53
N GLN A 106 -3.27 2.74 6.00
CA GLN A 106 -4.46 3.02 6.80
C GLN A 106 -5.09 1.76 7.37
N LEU A 107 -5.16 0.69 6.59
CA LEU A 107 -5.80 -0.57 6.96
C LEU A 107 -4.96 -1.76 6.50
N GLY A 108 -4.86 -2.80 7.34
CA GLY A 108 -4.33 -4.10 6.97
C GLY A 108 -5.43 -5.16 6.88
N VAL A 109 -5.35 -6.08 5.93
CA VAL A 109 -6.36 -7.11 5.67
C VAL A 109 -5.79 -8.49 5.93
N ALA A 110 -6.36 -9.19 6.91
CA ALA A 110 -5.86 -10.48 7.38
C ALA A 110 -5.95 -11.60 6.33
N GLU A 111 -6.99 -11.61 5.51
CA GLU A 111 -7.23 -12.70 4.54
C GLU A 111 -6.17 -12.80 3.45
N ASN A 112 -5.52 -11.69 3.08
CA ASN A 112 -4.63 -11.63 1.91
C ASN A 112 -3.41 -10.74 2.09
N ALA A 113 -3.14 -10.24 3.31
CA ALA A 113 -2.06 -9.32 3.65
C ALA A 113 -2.05 -8.02 2.83
N CYS A 114 -3.16 -7.63 2.22
CA CYS A 114 -3.29 -6.34 1.58
C CYS A 114 -3.24 -5.22 2.61
N ILE A 115 -2.53 -4.16 2.29
CA ILE A 115 -2.52 -2.92 3.08
C ILE A 115 -3.05 -1.81 2.19
N TRP A 116 -4.08 -1.12 2.64
CA TRP A 116 -4.57 0.07 1.98
C TRP A 116 -3.64 1.24 2.25
N VAL A 117 -3.05 1.77 1.20
CA VAL A 117 -2.19 2.95 1.21
C VAL A 117 -2.91 4.07 0.45
N PRO A 118 -3.56 5.03 1.15
CA PRO A 118 -4.15 6.20 0.50
C PRO A 118 -3.04 7.09 -0.05
N GLN A 119 -3.30 7.77 -1.16
CA GLN A 119 -2.41 8.80 -1.63
C GLN A 119 -2.57 10.04 -0.74
N THR A 120 -1.56 10.29 0.09
CA THR A 120 -1.45 11.47 0.96
C THR A 120 -0.33 12.40 0.52
N MET A 121 0.40 12.03 -0.55
CA MET A 121 1.54 12.76 -1.12
C MET A 121 1.29 13.10 -2.58
N LYS A 122 2.00 14.15 -3.09
CA LYS A 122 1.94 14.56 -4.50
C LYS A 122 2.36 13.40 -5.43
N GLU A 123 3.53 12.83 -5.18
CA GLU A 123 4.09 11.79 -6.04
C GLU A 123 3.92 10.38 -5.44
N LYS A 124 2.79 9.75 -5.76
CA LYS A 124 2.51 8.35 -5.37
C LYS A 124 3.52 7.33 -5.90
N ALA A 125 4.36 7.75 -6.85
CA ALA A 125 5.43 6.93 -7.40
C ALA A 125 6.35 6.35 -6.33
N VAL A 126 6.50 7.01 -5.16
CA VAL A 126 7.30 6.51 -4.04
C VAL A 126 6.90 5.10 -3.60
N CYS A 127 5.62 4.72 -3.74
CA CYS A 127 5.13 3.38 -3.40
C CYS A 127 5.62 2.28 -4.35
N PHE A 128 6.07 2.65 -5.56
CA PHE A 128 6.36 1.69 -6.63
C PHE A 128 7.79 1.80 -7.16
N ILE A 129 8.39 2.98 -7.16
CA ILE A 129 9.71 3.23 -7.73
C ILE A 129 10.86 2.87 -6.77
N SER A 130 10.58 2.78 -5.48
CA SER A 130 11.56 2.46 -4.46
C SER A 130 11.95 0.98 -4.51
N GLU A 131 13.24 0.68 -4.29
CA GLU A 131 13.75 -0.70 -4.30
C GLU A 131 13.12 -1.53 -3.16
N TYR A 132 12.98 -0.92 -1.99
CA TYR A 132 12.25 -1.47 -0.84
C TYR A 132 11.16 -0.51 -0.40
N LEU A 133 10.08 -1.05 0.15
CA LEU A 133 8.98 -0.28 0.70
C LEU A 133 8.78 -0.65 2.17
N VAL A 134 8.75 0.36 3.03
CA VAL A 134 8.32 0.25 4.43
C VAL A 134 6.93 0.85 4.54
N ILE A 135 5.96 0.06 4.99
CA ILE A 135 4.61 0.52 5.25
C ILE A 135 4.39 0.52 6.77
N ILE A 136 4.18 1.71 7.34
CA ILE A 136 3.88 1.88 8.75
C ILE A 136 2.38 1.64 8.94
N LEU A 137 2.00 0.74 9.83
CA LEU A 137 0.61 0.35 10.06
C LEU A 137 0.31 0.27 11.55
N ASP A 138 -0.79 0.89 11.98
CA ASP A 138 -1.29 0.69 13.35
C ASP A 138 -1.91 -0.70 13.48
N LYS A 139 -1.50 -1.45 14.51
CA LYS A 139 -2.00 -2.80 14.80
C LYS A 139 -3.53 -2.87 14.90
N GLN A 140 -4.15 -1.82 15.46
CA GLN A 140 -5.61 -1.73 15.65
C GLN A 140 -6.39 -1.59 14.34
N ASN A 141 -5.69 -1.25 13.24
CA ASN A 141 -6.29 -1.07 11.93
C ASN A 141 -6.26 -2.35 11.07
N VAL A 142 -5.98 -3.50 11.66
CA VAL A 142 -6.10 -4.77 10.96
C VAL A 142 -7.55 -5.25 10.99
N VAL A 143 -8.09 -5.56 9.83
CA VAL A 143 -9.46 -6.09 9.62
C VAL A 143 -9.39 -7.52 9.10
N ASN A 144 -10.50 -8.26 9.19
CA ASN A 144 -10.51 -9.66 8.78
C ASN A 144 -10.40 -9.85 7.27
N ASN A 145 -11.16 -9.10 6.50
CA ASN A 145 -11.38 -9.35 5.07
C ASN A 145 -11.54 -8.06 4.26
N MET A 146 -11.56 -8.19 2.95
CA MET A 146 -11.69 -7.05 2.03
C MET A 146 -13.03 -6.32 2.17
N HIS A 147 -14.13 -7.00 2.51
CA HIS A 147 -15.42 -6.33 2.70
C HIS A 147 -15.38 -5.35 3.87
N GLU A 148 -14.75 -5.75 4.99
CA GLU A 148 -14.52 -4.84 6.11
C GLU A 148 -13.62 -3.67 5.74
N ALA A 149 -12.56 -3.92 4.94
CA ALA A 149 -11.66 -2.88 4.48
C ALA A 149 -12.38 -1.85 3.61
N TYR A 150 -13.14 -2.28 2.61
CA TYR A 150 -13.88 -1.37 1.71
C TYR A 150 -14.90 -0.48 2.43
N ARG A 151 -15.48 -0.94 3.56
CA ARG A 151 -16.37 -0.11 4.39
C ARG A 151 -15.64 0.98 5.18
N ARG A 152 -14.31 0.85 5.35
CA ARG A 152 -13.49 1.73 6.18
C ARG A 152 -12.49 2.57 5.37
N ILE A 153 -12.42 2.36 4.05
CA ILE A 153 -11.53 3.13 3.17
C ILE A 153 -11.97 4.58 3.14
N GLU A 154 -10.99 5.45 3.42
CA GLU A 154 -11.09 6.88 3.21
C GLU A 154 -10.06 7.32 2.17
N MET A 155 -10.48 8.19 1.27
CA MET A 155 -9.59 8.77 0.26
C MET A 155 -9.37 10.25 0.53
N ASP A 156 -8.15 10.72 0.40
CA ASP A 156 -7.86 12.15 0.43
C ASP A 156 -8.54 12.82 -0.77
N PRO A 157 -9.46 13.79 -0.56
CA PRO A 157 -10.20 14.41 -1.65
C PRO A 157 -9.32 15.18 -2.63
N ARG A 158 -8.09 15.55 -2.24
CA ARG A 158 -7.12 16.21 -3.13
C ARG A 158 -6.66 15.28 -4.25
N TYR A 159 -6.49 14.00 -3.96
CA TYR A 159 -5.93 13.02 -4.89
C TYR A 159 -6.95 11.99 -5.36
N ASN A 160 -7.93 11.66 -4.52
CA ASN A 160 -8.99 10.67 -4.77
C ASN A 160 -8.42 9.35 -5.32
N PHE A 161 -7.31 8.90 -4.72
CA PHE A 161 -6.60 7.68 -5.10
C PHE A 161 -6.04 6.98 -3.87
N GLY A 162 -5.93 5.67 -3.97
CA GLY A 162 -5.23 4.80 -3.06
C GLY A 162 -4.99 3.45 -3.71
N THR A 163 -4.17 2.62 -3.08
CA THR A 163 -3.82 1.31 -3.61
C THR A 163 -3.73 0.28 -2.50
N PHE A 164 -4.08 -0.96 -2.81
CA PHE A 164 -3.77 -2.10 -1.96
C PHE A 164 -2.41 -2.66 -2.35
N ILE A 165 -1.52 -2.84 -1.37
CA ILE A 165 -0.19 -3.43 -1.53
C ILE A 165 -0.13 -4.70 -0.67
N SER A 166 0.22 -5.84 -1.28
CA SER A 166 0.35 -7.13 -0.61
C SER A 166 1.70 -7.75 -0.92
N GLY A 167 2.66 -7.56 -0.02
CA GLY A 167 4.03 -8.05 -0.19
C GLY A 167 4.79 -7.44 -1.37
N PRO A 168 5.96 -8.00 -1.70
CA PRO A 168 6.83 -7.51 -2.78
C PRO A 168 6.25 -7.79 -4.16
N SER A 169 6.68 -6.99 -5.16
CA SER A 169 6.31 -7.19 -6.56
C SER A 169 6.81 -8.54 -7.08
N LYS A 170 5.91 -9.33 -7.66
CA LYS A 170 6.19 -10.63 -8.26
C LYS A 170 5.65 -10.65 -9.69
N THR A 171 6.51 -10.99 -10.64
CA THR A 171 6.15 -11.14 -12.05
C THR A 171 6.49 -12.55 -12.50
N ALA A 172 5.52 -13.30 -13.01
CA ALA A 172 5.69 -14.69 -13.43
C ALA A 172 5.83 -14.85 -14.96
N ASP A 173 5.58 -13.80 -15.73
CA ASP A 173 5.42 -13.88 -17.20
C ASP A 173 6.74 -13.72 -18.00
N ILE A 174 7.86 -13.49 -17.34
CA ILE A 174 9.15 -13.35 -18.02
C ILE A 174 9.82 -14.73 -18.06
N GLU A 175 9.77 -15.40 -19.23
CA GLU A 175 10.43 -16.69 -19.48
C GLU A 175 10.07 -17.81 -18.47
N GLN A 176 8.85 -17.78 -17.92
CA GLN A 176 8.39 -18.74 -16.89
C GLN A 176 9.22 -18.69 -15.58
N ALA A 177 10.03 -17.66 -15.38
CA ALA A 177 10.78 -17.43 -14.15
C ALA A 177 10.05 -16.41 -13.24
N LEU A 178 10.04 -16.68 -11.94
CA LEU A 178 9.54 -15.72 -10.95
C LEU A 178 10.57 -14.60 -10.76
N VAL A 179 10.24 -13.39 -11.24
CA VAL A 179 11.08 -12.20 -11.06
C VAL A 179 10.52 -11.33 -9.94
N MET A 180 11.39 -10.97 -8.99
CA MET A 180 11.04 -10.08 -7.88
C MET A 180 11.48 -8.65 -8.18
N GLY A 181 10.58 -7.66 -7.97
CA GLY A 181 10.93 -6.25 -8.04
C GLY A 181 11.04 -5.66 -9.46
N ALA A 182 10.48 -6.32 -10.48
CA ALA A 182 10.55 -5.80 -11.85
C ALA A 182 9.66 -4.58 -12.09
N GLN A 183 8.53 -4.46 -11.40
CA GLN A 183 7.54 -3.40 -11.61
C GLN A 183 7.26 -2.54 -10.38
N ALA A 184 7.69 -2.98 -9.19
CA ALA A 184 7.56 -2.26 -7.92
C ALA A 184 8.59 -2.82 -6.92
N ALA A 185 8.49 -2.43 -5.65
CA ALA A 185 9.44 -2.82 -4.62
C ALA A 185 9.73 -4.32 -4.59
N ARG A 186 11.01 -4.70 -4.60
CA ARG A 186 11.46 -6.10 -4.48
C ARG A 186 11.34 -6.66 -3.07
N GLY A 187 11.15 -5.79 -2.09
CA GLY A 187 10.91 -6.16 -0.70
C GLY A 187 9.96 -5.19 -0.01
N VAL A 188 9.03 -5.73 0.75
CA VAL A 188 8.08 -4.95 1.55
C VAL A 188 8.22 -5.33 3.02
N THR A 189 8.44 -4.33 3.87
CA THR A 189 8.41 -4.47 5.32
C THR A 189 7.21 -3.71 5.88
N VAL A 190 6.38 -4.40 6.63
CA VAL A 190 5.30 -3.77 7.39
C VAL A 190 5.83 -3.51 8.81
N LEU A 191 5.93 -2.23 9.17
CA LEU A 191 6.30 -1.78 10.50
C LEU A 191 5.02 -1.54 11.30
N VAL A 192 4.68 -2.50 12.15
CA VAL A 192 3.41 -2.49 12.90
C VAL A 192 3.60 -1.79 14.22
N LEU A 193 2.78 -0.77 14.48
CA LEU A 193 2.80 0.01 15.71
C LEU A 193 1.72 -0.46 16.69
N SER A 194 2.10 -0.64 17.95
CA SER A 194 1.22 -0.98 19.07
C SER A 194 1.20 0.09 20.16
#